data_eb78db762a7749d742d1dfbdc09e510a
#
_entry.id   eb78db762a7749d742d1dfbdc09e510a
#
_cell.length_a   1.000
_cell.length_b   1.000
_cell.length_c   1.000
_cell.angle_alpha   90.00
_cell.angle_beta   90.00
_cell.angle_gamma   90.00
#
_symmetry.space_group_name_H-M   'P 1'
#
loop_
_entity.id
_entity.type
_entity.pdbx_description
1 polymer ?
#
loop_
_entity_poly.entity_id
_entity_poly.type
_entity_poly.pdbx_seq_one_letter_code
_entity_poly.pdbx_strand_id
1 'polypeptide(L)'
;GYQLAKMTGNKHYQEVFARQMYNYKNVFDPSIGFMRGKGVDGKWQEPFDPLEWGGPFCEGNAWHYTWSVFHDPQGLIDLMGGKDGFNQMMDSVFILPPVFDDSYYGGVIHEIREMQIMNMGNYAHGNQPIQHMLYMYNYSGQPWKAQHWIREVMDKLYTPAPDGYCGDEDNGQ
;
A
#
# COMPACT_ATOMS: atom_id res chain seq x y z
N GLY A 1 13.74 -10.06 9.29
CA GLY A 1 15.20 -10.07 9.43
C GLY A 1 15.63 -9.80 10.88
N TYR A 2 15.31 -8.62 11.44
CA TYR A 2 15.76 -8.22 12.79
C TYR A 2 15.40 -9.23 13.89
N GLN A 3 14.14 -9.62 13.99
CA GLN A 3 13.68 -10.58 15.03
C GLN A 3 14.37 -11.94 14.88
N LEU A 4 14.50 -12.44 13.66
CA LEU A 4 15.21 -13.70 13.42
C LEU A 4 16.69 -13.60 13.82
N ALA A 5 17.36 -12.52 13.44
CA ALA A 5 18.75 -12.29 13.82
C ALA A 5 18.94 -12.21 15.35
N LYS A 6 17.97 -11.59 16.07
CA LYS A 6 17.94 -11.55 17.53
C LYS A 6 17.76 -12.94 18.13
N MET A 7 16.82 -13.74 17.63
CA MET A 7 16.53 -15.09 18.12
C MET A 7 17.72 -16.04 17.90
N THR A 8 18.43 -15.89 16.78
CA THR A 8 19.61 -16.72 16.45
C THR A 8 20.93 -16.19 17.05
N GLY A 9 20.89 -15.08 17.77
CA GLY A 9 22.07 -14.46 18.37
C GLY A 9 23.05 -13.83 17.35
N ASN A 10 22.61 -13.62 16.10
CA ASN A 10 23.44 -13.04 15.05
C ASN A 10 23.49 -11.52 15.17
N LYS A 11 24.46 -11.01 15.96
CA LYS A 11 24.59 -9.57 16.25
C LYS A 11 24.82 -8.72 14.99
N HIS A 12 25.61 -9.21 14.03
CA HIS A 12 25.87 -8.49 12.79
C HIS A 12 24.58 -8.18 12.02
N TYR A 13 23.79 -9.22 11.72
CA TYR A 13 22.52 -9.01 11.02
C TYR A 13 21.46 -8.29 11.87
N GLN A 14 21.52 -8.43 13.19
CA GLN A 14 20.67 -7.64 14.06
C GLN A 14 20.94 -6.13 13.90
N GLU A 15 22.18 -5.71 13.84
CA GLU A 15 22.55 -4.30 13.62
C GLU A 15 22.21 -3.82 12.21
N VAL A 16 22.45 -4.66 11.20
CA VAL A 16 22.10 -4.35 9.79
C VAL A 16 20.59 -4.13 9.65
N PHE A 17 19.78 -5.08 10.10
CA PHE A 17 18.34 -5.00 9.97
C PHE A 17 17.69 -3.97 10.88
N ALA A 18 18.28 -3.65 12.03
CA ALA A 18 17.83 -2.56 12.88
C ALA A 18 17.88 -1.20 12.18
N ARG A 19 18.82 -1.02 11.26
CA ARG A 19 18.92 0.20 10.43
C ARG A 19 18.01 0.11 9.22
N GLN A 20 18.03 -1.02 8.52
CA GLN A 20 17.29 -1.18 7.25
C GLN A 20 15.77 -1.14 7.42
N MET A 21 15.25 -1.56 8.57
CA MET A 21 13.79 -1.53 8.83
C MET A 21 13.18 -0.13 8.75
N TYR A 22 13.98 0.92 8.82
CA TYR A 22 13.52 2.30 8.73
C TYR A 22 13.78 2.95 7.36
N ASN A 23 14.28 2.19 6.37
CA ASN A 23 14.61 2.74 5.05
C ASN A 23 13.40 3.29 4.29
N TYR A 24 12.18 2.84 4.60
CA TYR A 24 10.95 3.39 4.03
C TYR A 24 10.83 4.90 4.26
N LYS A 25 11.40 5.44 5.35
CA LYS A 25 11.42 6.88 5.65
C LYS A 25 12.20 7.70 4.61
N ASN A 26 13.14 7.07 3.92
CA ASN A 26 13.96 7.74 2.91
C ASN A 26 13.18 8.02 1.61
N VAL A 27 12.11 7.27 1.36
CA VAL A 27 11.27 7.36 0.16
C VAL A 27 9.88 7.96 0.44
N PHE A 28 9.58 8.32 1.70
CA PHE A 28 8.38 9.07 2.03
C PHE A 28 8.66 10.57 1.79
N ASP A 29 7.85 11.19 0.94
CA ASP A 29 7.91 12.63 0.67
C ASP A 29 6.83 13.36 1.51
N PRO A 30 7.22 14.03 2.60
CA PRO A 30 6.26 14.67 3.50
C PRO A 30 5.55 15.87 2.88
N SER A 31 6.08 16.42 1.78
CA SER A 31 5.46 17.55 1.12
C SER A 31 4.19 17.18 0.35
N ILE A 32 4.06 15.90 -0.01
CA ILE A 32 2.92 15.35 -0.76
C ILE A 32 2.21 14.21 -0.03
N GLY A 33 2.81 13.67 1.04
CA GLY A 33 2.23 12.59 1.86
C GLY A 33 2.31 11.19 1.26
N PHE A 34 3.16 10.96 0.25
CA PHE A 34 3.27 9.68 -0.45
C PHE A 34 4.68 9.08 -0.38
N MET A 35 4.76 7.77 -0.52
CA MET A 35 6.00 7.14 -0.99
C MET A 35 6.24 7.55 -2.43
N ARG A 36 7.50 7.89 -2.76
CA ARG A 36 7.88 8.42 -4.05
C ARG A 36 9.24 7.87 -4.49
N GLY A 37 9.41 7.67 -5.78
CA GLY A 37 10.69 7.28 -6.35
C GLY A 37 11.79 8.28 -6.02
N LYS A 38 12.97 7.77 -5.65
CA LYS A 38 14.13 8.58 -5.30
C LYS A 38 15.39 8.02 -5.93
N GLY A 39 16.11 8.85 -6.63
CA GLY A 39 17.38 8.47 -7.25
C GLY A 39 18.51 8.27 -6.25
N VAL A 40 19.59 7.62 -6.68
CA VAL A 40 20.80 7.43 -5.87
C VAL A 40 21.47 8.75 -5.51
N ASP A 41 21.22 9.81 -6.27
CA ASP A 41 21.65 11.19 -6.00
C ASP A 41 20.78 11.90 -4.95
N GLY A 42 19.78 11.24 -4.41
CA GLY A 42 18.87 11.75 -3.39
C GLY A 42 17.75 12.62 -3.91
N LYS A 43 17.64 12.82 -5.24
CA LYS A 43 16.56 13.59 -5.82
C LYS A 43 15.29 12.76 -6.01
N TRP A 44 14.16 13.43 -5.81
CA TRP A 44 12.86 12.84 -6.12
C TRP A 44 12.69 12.64 -7.63
N GLN A 45 12.04 11.56 -8.00
CA GLN A 45 11.65 11.32 -9.38
C GLN A 45 10.59 12.35 -9.81
N GLU A 46 10.79 12.95 -10.97
CA GLU A 46 9.87 13.91 -11.60
C GLU A 46 9.58 13.48 -13.05
N PRO A 47 8.37 13.73 -13.57
CA PRO A 47 7.20 14.25 -12.82
C PRO A 47 6.67 13.23 -11.82
N PHE A 48 5.86 13.68 -10.84
CA PHE A 48 5.17 12.80 -9.91
C PHE A 48 3.65 12.86 -10.14
N ASP A 49 3.07 11.73 -10.48
CA ASP A 49 1.62 11.51 -10.50
C ASP A 49 1.30 10.33 -9.56
N PRO A 50 0.52 10.52 -8.47
CA PRO A 50 0.16 9.45 -7.57
C PRO A 50 -0.73 8.38 -8.21
N LEU A 51 -1.30 8.63 -9.39
CA LEU A 51 -2.17 7.73 -10.14
C LEU A 51 -1.44 6.93 -11.20
N GLU A 52 -0.17 7.27 -11.51
CA GLU A 52 0.65 6.53 -12.48
C GLU A 52 0.97 5.14 -11.92
N TRP A 53 0.54 4.12 -12.66
CA TRP A 53 0.87 2.73 -12.37
C TRP A 53 2.23 2.36 -12.97
N GLY A 54 3.06 1.72 -12.16
CA GLY A 54 4.42 1.35 -12.55
C GLY A 54 5.46 2.42 -12.19
N GLY A 55 6.44 2.65 -13.06
CA GLY A 55 7.54 3.58 -12.79
C GLY A 55 8.38 3.11 -11.60
N PRO A 56 8.38 3.84 -10.47
CA PRO A 56 9.11 3.43 -9.27
C PRO A 56 8.43 2.29 -8.49
N PHE A 57 7.20 1.94 -8.85
CA PHE A 57 6.39 0.92 -8.21
C PHE A 57 6.25 -0.31 -9.12
N CYS A 58 6.09 -1.48 -8.49
CA CYS A 58 5.81 -2.73 -9.18
C CYS A 58 4.29 -2.96 -9.14
N GLU A 59 3.60 -3.06 -10.27
CA GLU A 59 2.17 -3.40 -10.35
C GLU A 59 1.27 -2.56 -9.45
N GLY A 60 1.42 -1.26 -9.46
CA GLY A 60 0.61 -0.37 -8.64
C GLY A 60 1.05 1.07 -8.77
N ASN A 61 0.47 1.92 -7.95
CA ASN A 61 0.77 3.35 -7.91
C ASN A 61 1.08 3.82 -6.47
N ALA A 62 1.24 5.13 -6.27
CA ALA A 62 1.56 5.68 -4.95
C ALA A 62 0.42 5.45 -3.92
N TRP A 63 -0.85 5.41 -4.35
CA TRP A 63 -1.99 5.10 -3.48
C TRP A 63 -1.96 3.67 -2.93
N HIS A 64 -1.26 2.75 -3.61
CA HIS A 64 -1.09 1.38 -3.16
C HIS A 64 0.15 1.21 -2.29
N TYR A 65 1.30 1.66 -2.79
CA TYR A 65 2.59 1.38 -2.15
C TYR A 65 2.90 2.24 -0.92
N THR A 66 2.23 3.38 -0.73
CA THR A 66 2.39 4.20 0.48
C THR A 66 2.10 3.41 1.76
N TRP A 67 1.25 2.38 1.68
CA TRP A 67 0.85 1.55 2.82
C TRP A 67 1.79 0.37 3.10
N SER A 68 2.80 0.13 2.25
CA SER A 68 3.72 -1.04 2.36
C SER A 68 4.71 -0.94 3.53
N VAL A 69 4.24 -0.53 4.70
CA VAL A 69 4.98 -0.39 5.96
C VAL A 69 4.30 -1.22 7.07
N PHE A 70 3.96 -2.46 6.76
CA PHE A 70 3.24 -3.35 7.68
C PHE A 70 4.07 -3.80 8.90
N HIS A 71 5.36 -3.57 8.90
CA HIS A 71 6.27 -3.86 10.01
C HIS A 71 6.41 -2.70 11.01
N ASP A 72 6.00 -1.49 10.65
CA ASP A 72 6.08 -0.27 11.49
C ASP A 72 4.89 0.69 11.21
N PRO A 73 3.64 0.24 11.41
CA PRO A 73 2.46 1.08 11.15
C PRO A 73 2.46 2.38 11.95
N GLN A 74 2.95 2.35 13.20
CA GLN A 74 3.05 3.56 14.02
C GLN A 74 4.02 4.56 13.42
N GLY A 75 5.17 4.11 12.91
CA GLY A 75 6.12 4.99 12.23
C GLY A 75 5.55 5.65 10.97
N LEU A 76 4.69 4.94 10.22
CA LEU A 76 3.99 5.53 9.08
C LEU A 76 2.93 6.55 9.53
N ILE A 77 2.17 6.25 10.59
CA ILE A 77 1.22 7.18 11.20
C ILE A 77 1.92 8.48 11.61
N ASP A 78 3.08 8.36 12.25
CA ASP A 78 3.87 9.51 12.71
C ASP A 78 4.37 10.36 11.52
N LEU A 79 4.81 9.72 10.43
CA LEU A 79 5.24 10.41 9.19
C LEU A 79 4.10 11.20 8.54
N MET A 80 2.86 10.69 8.62
CA MET A 80 1.66 11.33 8.07
C MET A 80 1.04 12.40 8.99
N GLY A 81 1.76 12.81 10.05
CA GLY A 81 1.30 13.85 10.97
C GLY A 81 0.33 13.35 12.05
N GLY A 82 0.34 12.05 12.32
CA GLY A 82 -0.49 11.43 13.34
C GLY A 82 -1.74 10.73 12.78
N LYS A 83 -2.58 10.24 13.71
CA LYS A 83 -3.74 9.41 13.37
C LYS A 83 -4.76 10.09 12.45
N ASP A 84 -4.96 11.39 12.61
CA ASP A 84 -5.97 12.12 11.83
C ASP A 84 -5.54 12.24 10.36
N GLY A 85 -4.30 12.66 10.08
CA GLY A 85 -3.76 12.72 8.73
C GLY A 85 -3.70 11.35 8.07
N PHE A 86 -3.26 10.35 8.81
CA PHE A 86 -3.23 8.96 8.36
C PHE A 86 -4.63 8.45 7.98
N ASN A 87 -5.62 8.62 8.85
CA ASN A 87 -6.99 8.16 8.59
C ASN A 87 -7.62 8.92 7.42
N GLN A 88 -7.39 10.23 7.32
CA GLN A 88 -7.89 11.02 6.20
C GLN A 88 -7.34 10.51 4.86
N MET A 89 -6.06 10.19 4.81
CA MET A 89 -5.45 9.64 3.59
C MET A 89 -5.97 8.24 3.27
N MET A 90 -6.12 7.37 4.28
CA MET A 90 -6.72 6.05 4.09
C MET A 90 -8.17 6.14 3.58
N ASP A 91 -8.98 7.02 4.16
CA ASP A 91 -10.36 7.23 3.71
C ASP A 91 -10.40 7.69 2.25
N SER A 92 -9.44 8.53 1.84
CA SER A 92 -9.35 9.05 0.47
C SER A 92 -9.20 7.95 -0.57
N VAL A 93 -8.52 6.84 -0.25
CA VAL A 93 -8.36 5.71 -1.17
C VAL A 93 -9.72 5.19 -1.66
N PHE A 94 -10.73 5.13 -0.79
CA PHE A 94 -12.05 4.57 -1.10
C PHE A 94 -13.01 5.55 -1.74
N ILE A 95 -12.83 6.86 -1.54
CA ILE A 95 -13.75 7.89 -2.04
C ILE A 95 -13.29 8.54 -3.34
N LEU A 96 -12.00 8.42 -3.67
CA LEU A 96 -11.49 8.90 -4.95
C LEU A 96 -12.12 8.09 -6.10
N PRO A 97 -12.41 8.72 -7.25
CA PRO A 97 -12.82 7.96 -8.41
C PRO A 97 -11.71 6.97 -8.82
N PRO A 98 -12.05 5.80 -9.39
CA PRO A 98 -11.07 4.79 -9.80
C PRO A 98 -10.38 5.22 -11.11
N VAL A 99 -9.67 6.33 -11.06
CA VAL A 99 -8.85 6.87 -12.16
C VAL A 99 -7.41 6.40 -12.01
N PHE A 100 -6.71 6.36 -13.13
CA PHE A 100 -5.35 5.86 -13.20
C PHE A 100 -4.62 6.48 -14.40
N ASP A 101 -3.29 6.42 -14.37
CA ASP A 101 -2.43 6.63 -15.51
C ASP A 101 -1.70 5.32 -15.82
N ASP A 102 -1.91 4.76 -17.03
CA ASP A 102 -1.31 3.53 -17.52
C ASP A 102 -0.17 3.76 -18.53
N SER A 103 0.29 4.99 -18.66
CA SER A 103 1.29 5.40 -19.66
C SER A 103 2.58 4.57 -19.56
N TYR A 104 2.98 4.18 -18.35
CA TYR A 104 4.17 3.34 -18.14
C TYR A 104 4.05 1.96 -18.81
N TYR A 105 2.87 1.34 -18.73
CA TYR A 105 2.63 0.02 -19.33
C TYR A 105 2.23 0.10 -20.81
N GLY A 106 1.84 1.28 -21.28
CA GLY A 106 1.35 1.47 -22.65
C GLY A 106 -0.04 0.88 -22.89
N GLY A 107 -0.82 0.64 -21.84
CA GLY A 107 -2.18 0.12 -21.88
C GLY A 107 -2.67 -0.39 -20.54
N VAL A 108 -3.97 -0.60 -20.45
CA VAL A 108 -4.65 -1.05 -19.22
C VAL A 108 -4.29 -2.51 -18.94
N ILE A 109 -3.60 -2.76 -17.84
CA ILE A 109 -3.35 -4.10 -17.31
C ILE A 109 -4.59 -4.60 -16.53
N HIS A 110 -4.65 -5.92 -16.25
CA HIS A 110 -5.87 -6.51 -15.65
C HIS A 110 -6.15 -5.99 -14.24
N GLU A 111 -5.12 -5.71 -13.42
CA GLU A 111 -5.27 -5.20 -12.05
C GLU A 111 -5.92 -3.80 -12.04
N ILE A 112 -5.60 -2.95 -13.02
CA ILE A 112 -6.25 -1.66 -13.21
C ILE A 112 -7.72 -1.85 -13.56
N ARG A 113 -8.01 -2.77 -14.49
CA ARG A 113 -9.39 -3.07 -14.91
C ARG A 113 -10.20 -3.62 -13.75
N GLU A 114 -9.63 -4.51 -12.96
CA GLU A 114 -10.26 -5.06 -11.77
C GLU A 114 -10.58 -3.96 -10.76
N MET A 115 -9.64 -3.08 -10.46
CA MET A 115 -9.85 -1.92 -9.59
C MET A 115 -11.06 -1.09 -10.06
N GLN A 116 -11.18 -0.84 -11.36
CA GLN A 116 -12.31 -0.08 -11.92
C GLN A 116 -13.63 -0.80 -11.77
N ILE A 117 -13.67 -2.11 -12.04
CA ILE A 117 -14.89 -2.94 -11.95
C ILE A 117 -15.36 -3.02 -10.50
N MET A 118 -14.46 -3.17 -9.55
CA MET A 118 -14.74 -3.23 -8.12
C MET A 118 -15.39 -1.94 -7.61
N ASN A 119 -15.06 -0.81 -8.22
CA ASN A 119 -15.59 0.51 -7.88
C ASN A 119 -15.49 0.83 -6.37
N MET A 120 -14.31 0.57 -5.79
CA MET A 120 -13.96 0.88 -4.41
C MET A 120 -12.85 1.95 -4.37
N GLY A 121 -13.01 3.01 -5.15
CA GLY A 121 -12.01 4.07 -5.30
C GLY A 121 -10.71 3.55 -5.94
N ASN A 122 -9.58 3.91 -5.38
CA ASN A 122 -8.26 3.39 -5.77
C ASN A 122 -7.82 2.16 -4.96
N TYR A 123 -8.74 1.48 -4.27
CA TYR A 123 -8.45 0.23 -3.57
C TYR A 123 -8.49 -0.94 -4.55
N ALA A 124 -7.31 -1.39 -4.98
CA ALA A 124 -7.16 -2.49 -5.94
C ALA A 124 -6.98 -3.83 -5.20
N HIS A 125 -8.06 -4.39 -4.65
CA HIS A 125 -8.00 -5.60 -3.81
C HIS A 125 -7.41 -6.82 -4.51
N GLY A 126 -7.66 -6.96 -5.80
CA GLY A 126 -7.07 -8.05 -6.60
C GLY A 126 -5.55 -7.99 -6.73
N ASN A 127 -4.92 -6.92 -6.21
CA ASN A 127 -3.47 -6.76 -6.22
C ASN A 127 -2.92 -6.74 -4.78
N GLN A 128 -2.01 -7.66 -4.46
CA GLN A 128 -1.49 -7.93 -3.12
C GLN A 128 -0.85 -6.72 -2.40
N PRO A 129 -0.19 -5.75 -3.08
CA PRO A 129 0.45 -4.64 -2.40
C PRO A 129 -0.45 -3.80 -1.50
N ILE A 130 -1.78 -3.81 -1.72
CA ILE A 130 -2.71 -2.98 -0.95
C ILE A 130 -3.57 -3.77 0.05
N GLN A 131 -3.65 -5.09 -0.04
CA GLN A 131 -4.61 -5.90 0.76
C GLN A 131 -4.50 -5.66 2.26
N HIS A 132 -3.28 -5.54 2.81
CA HIS A 132 -3.04 -5.32 4.23
C HIS A 132 -3.51 -3.95 4.75
N MET A 133 -3.74 -2.98 3.85
CA MET A 133 -4.10 -1.61 4.19
C MET A 133 -5.34 -1.54 5.08
N LEU A 134 -6.37 -2.36 4.80
CA LEU A 134 -7.62 -2.35 5.57
C LEU A 134 -7.39 -2.56 7.07
N TYR A 135 -6.42 -3.40 7.42
CA TYR A 135 -6.10 -3.71 8.82
C TYR A 135 -5.35 -2.59 9.53
N MET A 136 -4.79 -1.63 8.80
CA MET A 136 -4.02 -0.53 9.39
C MET A 136 -4.90 0.45 10.19
N TYR A 137 -6.22 0.50 9.92
CA TYR A 137 -7.17 1.23 10.76
C TYR A 137 -7.14 0.79 12.23
N ASN A 138 -6.76 -0.46 12.52
CA ASN A 138 -6.62 -0.95 13.90
C ASN A 138 -5.53 -0.20 14.67
N TYR A 139 -4.45 0.19 13.99
CA TYR A 139 -3.33 0.93 14.58
C TYR A 139 -3.65 2.43 14.73
N SER A 140 -4.47 2.97 13.84
CA SER A 140 -4.87 4.38 13.87
C SER A 140 -6.06 4.67 14.80
N GLY A 141 -6.60 3.63 15.46
CA GLY A 141 -7.66 3.79 16.46
C GLY A 141 -9.07 3.82 15.88
N GLN A 142 -9.26 3.37 14.64
CA GLN A 142 -10.58 3.26 13.99
C GLN A 142 -10.90 1.83 13.53
N PRO A 143 -10.86 0.81 14.43
CA PRO A 143 -11.02 -0.58 14.03
C PRO A 143 -12.38 -0.89 13.40
N TRP A 144 -13.40 -0.09 13.67
CA TRP A 144 -14.71 -0.23 13.02
C TRP A 144 -14.65 0.02 11.50
N LYS A 145 -13.73 0.86 11.02
CA LYS A 145 -13.51 1.05 9.57
C LYS A 145 -12.85 -0.17 8.94
N ALA A 146 -11.88 -0.79 9.62
CA ALA A 146 -11.34 -2.08 9.18
C ALA A 146 -12.45 -3.12 9.03
N GLN A 147 -13.31 -3.26 10.05
CA GLN A 147 -14.45 -4.19 10.02
C GLN A 147 -15.43 -3.89 8.88
N HIS A 148 -15.71 -2.61 8.65
CA HIS A 148 -16.60 -2.18 7.55
C HIS A 148 -16.01 -2.56 6.19
N TRP A 149 -14.79 -2.12 5.90
CA TRP A 149 -14.17 -2.34 4.59
C TRP A 149 -13.88 -3.81 4.30
N ILE A 150 -13.45 -4.60 5.29
CA ILE A 150 -13.28 -6.05 5.14
C ILE A 150 -14.61 -6.71 4.74
N ARG A 151 -15.73 -6.33 5.37
CA ARG A 151 -17.06 -6.82 4.99
C ARG A 151 -17.43 -6.44 3.57
N GLU A 152 -17.25 -5.17 3.19
CA GLU A 152 -17.50 -4.70 1.83
C GLU A 152 -16.69 -5.48 0.79
N VAL A 153 -15.42 -5.75 1.08
CA VAL A 153 -14.56 -6.57 0.23
C VAL A 153 -15.12 -7.99 0.10
N MET A 154 -15.41 -8.65 1.22
CA MET A 154 -15.94 -10.02 1.20
C MET A 154 -17.27 -10.13 0.46
N ASP A 155 -18.16 -9.17 0.66
CA ASP A 155 -19.51 -9.20 0.08
C ASP A 155 -19.51 -8.85 -1.42
N LYS A 156 -18.56 -8.02 -1.87
CA LYS A 156 -18.52 -7.54 -3.26
C LYS A 156 -17.60 -8.35 -4.16
N LEU A 157 -16.49 -8.85 -3.63
CA LEU A 157 -15.38 -9.34 -4.44
C LEU A 157 -15.19 -10.86 -4.38
N TYR A 158 -15.88 -11.53 -3.46
CA TYR A 158 -15.80 -12.98 -3.32
C TYR A 158 -17.17 -13.64 -3.50
N THR A 159 -17.20 -14.73 -4.25
CA THR A 159 -18.43 -15.51 -4.47
C THR A 159 -18.13 -17.02 -4.30
N PRO A 160 -19.14 -17.88 -4.06
CA PRO A 160 -18.94 -19.32 -3.96
C PRO A 160 -18.83 -20.02 -5.34
N ALA A 161 -18.67 -19.26 -6.43
CA ALA A 161 -18.50 -19.79 -7.77
C ALA A 161 -17.04 -20.27 -8.00
N PRO A 162 -16.77 -21.13 -9.00
CA PRO A 162 -15.42 -21.57 -9.32
C PRO A 162 -14.44 -20.44 -9.69
N ASP A 163 -14.96 -19.32 -10.19
CA ASP A 163 -14.25 -18.09 -10.52
C ASP A 163 -14.50 -16.98 -9.47
N GLY A 164 -14.78 -17.36 -8.24
CA GLY A 164 -15.28 -16.47 -7.20
C GLY A 164 -14.22 -15.67 -6.44
N TYR A 165 -12.95 -15.82 -6.76
CA TYR A 165 -11.86 -15.00 -6.21
C TYR A 165 -11.56 -13.83 -7.14
N CYS A 166 -11.16 -12.70 -6.59
CA CYS A 166 -10.68 -11.56 -7.35
C CYS A 166 -9.15 -11.55 -7.41
N GLY A 167 -8.58 -11.13 -8.54
CA GLY A 167 -7.14 -11.04 -8.74
C GLY A 167 -6.46 -12.38 -8.99
N ASP A 168 -5.14 -12.39 -8.93
CA ASP A 168 -4.30 -13.52 -9.33
C ASP A 168 -3.99 -14.51 -8.21
N GLU A 169 -4.39 -14.23 -6.98
CA GLU A 169 -4.15 -15.08 -5.81
C GLU A 169 -2.69 -15.44 -5.52
N ASP A 170 -1.76 -14.60 -5.94
CA ASP A 170 -0.33 -14.85 -5.79
C ASP A 170 0.10 -15.15 -4.36
N ASN A 171 -0.62 -14.60 -3.37
CA ASN A 171 -0.33 -14.74 -1.94
C ASN A 171 -1.36 -15.58 -1.18
N GLY A 172 -2.32 -16.19 -1.86
CA GLY A 172 -3.44 -16.89 -1.22
C GLY A 172 -4.35 -15.91 -0.46
N GLN A 173 -5.21 -15.26 -1.17
CA GLN A 173 -6.19 -14.29 -0.65
C GLN A 173 -7.20 -14.92 0.30
#